data_2f6d27035b49556ae411d93d8041a766
#
_entry.id   2f6d27035b49556ae411d93d8041a766
#
_cell.length_a   1.000
_cell.length_b   1.000
_cell.length_c   1.000
_cell.angle_alpha   90.00
_cell.angle_beta   90.00
_cell.angle_gamma   90.00
#
_symmetry.space_group_name_H-M   'P 1'
#
loop_
_entity.id
_entity.type
_entity.pdbx_description
1 polymer ?
#
loop_
_entity_poly.entity_id
_entity_poly.type
_entity_poly.pdbx_seq_one_letter_code
_entity_poly.pdbx_strand_id
1 'polypeptide(L)'
;SIFKVDIAGKSLDKRNLYYVTLGNAKAKKTVYVETSVHAREYMNTKFIMNVIEDYCRGYDSKKYQGKKYSKIFNNVKMVIMPMVNPDGVTISQYGPKKIRNATLRKNLYKIAKGFSFKEWKANARGVDINRNYAEGINRKGAKAPAHKNYTGKTPVSEPETKAQISVVEKVKPNVVICYHQAGEAMYHLNHTKLSNMLYSMTHYTHVLSGKVQYGTFSDYLDDRNILNCTLETGLVPAPVK
;
A
#
# COMPACT_ATOMS: atom_id res chain seq x y z
N SER A 1 24.68 6.80 -2.12
CA SER A 1 23.82 6.01 -3.02
C SER A 1 22.46 6.68 -3.13
N ILE A 2 21.97 6.84 -4.35
CA ILE A 2 20.63 7.42 -4.63
C ILE A 2 19.51 6.38 -4.54
N PHE A 3 19.89 5.12 -4.40
CA PHE A 3 18.98 3.98 -4.35
C PHE A 3 19.42 3.04 -3.22
N LYS A 4 18.48 2.70 -2.36
CA LYS A 4 18.70 1.76 -1.26
C LYS A 4 17.48 0.86 -1.09
N VAL A 5 17.71 -0.43 -0.88
CA VAL A 5 16.68 -1.40 -0.53
C VAL A 5 16.87 -1.82 0.92
N ASP A 6 15.80 -1.75 1.68
CA ASP A 6 15.76 -2.17 3.09
C ASP A 6 14.60 -3.15 3.32
N ILE A 7 14.60 -3.83 4.47
CA ILE A 7 13.55 -4.75 4.91
C ILE A 7 12.86 -4.14 6.12
N ALA A 8 11.54 -3.94 6.02
CA ALA A 8 10.69 -3.44 7.10
C ALA A 8 10.25 -4.56 8.06
N GLY A 9 10.30 -5.81 7.61
CA GLY A 9 9.85 -6.96 8.39
C GLY A 9 9.67 -8.20 7.52
N LYS A 10 8.96 -9.18 8.06
CA LYS A 10 8.60 -10.41 7.35
C LYS A 10 7.10 -10.66 7.45
N SER A 11 6.50 -11.13 6.37
CA SER A 11 5.11 -11.58 6.34
C SER A 11 4.89 -12.85 7.17
N LEU A 12 3.64 -13.27 7.29
CA LEU A 12 3.29 -14.52 7.99
C LEU A 12 3.96 -15.76 7.40
N ASP A 13 4.12 -15.80 6.08
CA ASP A 13 4.81 -16.90 5.37
C ASP A 13 6.31 -16.63 5.18
N LYS A 14 6.88 -15.70 6.00
CA LYS A 14 8.32 -15.37 6.06
C LYS A 14 8.88 -14.75 4.78
N ARG A 15 8.05 -14.10 3.95
CA ARG A 15 8.53 -13.24 2.85
C ARG A 15 9.01 -11.92 3.41
N ASN A 16 10.10 -11.38 2.85
CA ASN A 16 10.56 -10.05 3.25
C ASN A 16 9.57 -8.98 2.78
N LEU A 17 9.32 -8.00 3.65
CA LEU A 17 8.58 -6.79 3.35
C LEU A 17 9.61 -5.71 3.00
N TYR A 18 9.83 -5.51 1.71
CA TYR A 18 10.84 -4.59 1.21
C TYR A 18 10.30 -3.17 1.11
N TYR A 19 11.17 -2.21 1.38
CA TYR A 19 10.96 -0.83 0.93
C TYR A 19 12.22 -0.27 0.28
N VAL A 20 12.02 0.64 -0.65
CA VAL A 20 13.06 1.28 -1.46
C VAL A 20 13.11 2.76 -1.10
N THR A 21 14.32 3.28 -0.92
CA THR A 21 14.56 4.72 -0.80
C THR A 21 15.25 5.21 -2.05
N LEU A 22 14.65 6.20 -2.73
CA LEU A 22 15.20 6.91 -3.87
C LEU A 22 15.51 8.35 -3.49
N GLY A 23 16.65 8.85 -3.93
CA GLY A 23 17.08 10.23 -3.73
C GLY A 23 18.02 10.42 -2.55
N ASN A 24 18.30 11.68 -2.25
CA ASN A 24 19.23 12.04 -1.19
C ASN A 24 18.67 11.67 0.19
N ALA A 25 19.39 10.83 0.92
CA ALA A 25 18.99 10.38 2.27
C ALA A 25 18.79 11.58 3.24
N LYS A 26 19.50 12.70 3.02
CA LYS A 26 19.40 13.93 3.82
C LYS A 26 18.34 14.92 3.31
N ALA A 27 17.58 14.56 2.26
CA ALA A 27 16.52 15.43 1.76
C ALA A 27 15.50 15.74 2.87
N LYS A 28 15.13 17.02 2.98
CA LYS A 28 14.21 17.50 4.02
C LYS A 28 12.77 17.07 3.79
N LYS A 29 12.40 16.74 2.56
CA LYS A 29 11.05 16.31 2.19
C LYS A 29 11.03 14.84 1.82
N THR A 30 10.05 14.13 2.34
CA THR A 30 9.85 12.70 2.09
C THR A 30 8.45 12.46 1.56
N VAL A 31 8.37 11.76 0.44
CA VAL A 31 7.12 11.19 -0.09
C VAL A 31 7.17 9.68 0.17
N TYR A 32 6.15 9.15 0.84
CA TYR A 32 5.98 7.70 0.98
C TYR A 32 4.93 7.22 -0.01
N VAL A 33 5.21 6.09 -0.66
CA VAL A 33 4.30 5.46 -1.61
C VAL A 33 4.18 3.99 -1.27
N GLU A 34 2.97 3.46 -1.31
CA GLU A 34 2.76 2.03 -1.14
C GLU A 34 1.78 1.46 -2.14
N THR A 35 1.90 0.17 -2.37
CA THR A 35 1.00 -0.58 -3.26
C THR A 35 0.71 -1.98 -2.73
N SER A 36 -0.33 -2.61 -3.28
CA SER A 36 -0.68 -4.02 -3.03
C SER A 36 -0.88 -4.36 -1.55
N VAL A 37 -1.54 -3.47 -0.82
CA VAL A 37 -2.08 -3.74 0.52
C VAL A 37 -3.16 -4.82 0.41
N HIS A 38 -4.08 -4.67 -0.56
CA HIS A 38 -4.99 -5.73 -0.92
C HIS A 38 -4.38 -6.69 -1.94
N ALA A 39 -4.55 -7.96 -1.69
CA ALA A 39 -3.88 -9.04 -2.40
C ALA A 39 -4.13 -9.07 -3.92
N ARG A 40 -5.36 -8.80 -4.38
CA ARG A 40 -5.73 -8.82 -5.80
C ARG A 40 -5.29 -7.59 -6.59
N GLU A 41 -4.76 -6.56 -5.92
CA GLU A 41 -4.42 -5.27 -6.51
C GLU A 41 -2.94 -5.19 -6.94
N TYR A 42 -2.35 -6.33 -7.30
CA TYR A 42 -0.91 -6.50 -7.55
C TYR A 42 -0.40 -5.86 -8.85
N MET A 43 -1.29 -5.39 -9.74
CA MET A 43 -0.86 -4.61 -10.90
C MET A 43 -0.15 -3.32 -10.46
N ASN A 44 -0.57 -2.72 -9.34
CA ASN A 44 0.07 -1.53 -8.80
C ASN A 44 1.54 -1.79 -8.40
N THR A 45 1.88 -3.01 -7.96
CA THR A 45 3.30 -3.39 -7.76
C THR A 45 4.07 -3.33 -9.08
N LYS A 46 3.53 -3.89 -10.18
CA LYS A 46 4.20 -3.84 -11.49
C LYS A 46 4.37 -2.39 -11.96
N PHE A 47 3.33 -1.59 -11.80
CA PHE A 47 3.37 -0.16 -12.13
C PHE A 47 4.47 0.56 -11.36
N ILE A 48 4.51 0.45 -10.03
CA ILE A 48 5.47 1.19 -9.22
C ILE A 48 6.91 0.69 -9.43
N MET A 49 7.11 -0.59 -9.73
CA MET A 49 8.44 -1.12 -10.08
C MET A 49 8.95 -0.51 -11.38
N ASN A 50 8.09 -0.32 -12.40
CA ASN A 50 8.46 0.37 -13.63
C ASN A 50 8.81 1.85 -13.35
N VAL A 51 8.07 2.51 -12.47
CA VAL A 51 8.37 3.90 -12.05
C VAL A 51 9.73 3.99 -11.35
N ILE A 52 10.04 3.06 -10.45
CA ILE A 52 11.36 2.98 -9.78
C ILE A 52 12.47 2.82 -10.82
N GLU A 53 12.29 1.89 -11.76
CA GLU A 53 13.27 1.64 -12.82
C GLU A 53 13.47 2.88 -13.72
N ASP A 54 12.38 3.55 -14.10
CA ASP A 54 12.44 4.77 -14.90
C ASP A 54 13.21 5.89 -14.18
N TYR A 55 12.96 6.09 -12.91
CA TYR A 55 13.67 7.08 -12.10
C TYR A 55 15.15 6.75 -11.93
N CYS A 56 15.48 5.47 -11.75
CA CYS A 56 16.88 5.04 -11.65
C CYS A 56 17.63 5.21 -12.98
N ARG A 57 17.05 4.74 -14.09
CA ARG A 57 17.66 4.85 -15.41
C ARG A 57 17.76 6.30 -15.90
N GLY A 58 16.75 7.09 -15.62
CA GLY A 58 16.66 8.50 -16.04
C GLY A 58 17.32 9.50 -15.10
N TYR A 59 17.94 9.08 -14.01
CA TYR A 59 18.37 9.93 -12.90
C TYR A 59 19.12 11.18 -13.34
N ASP A 60 20.15 11.05 -14.18
CA ASP A 60 20.97 12.16 -14.65
C ASP A 60 20.57 12.71 -16.03
N SER A 61 19.71 12.00 -16.76
CA SER A 61 19.33 12.34 -18.14
C SER A 61 17.92 12.88 -18.27
N LYS A 62 16.94 12.26 -17.64
CA LYS A 62 15.53 12.66 -17.78
C LYS A 62 15.19 13.91 -16.98
N LYS A 63 14.17 14.63 -17.47
CA LYS A 63 13.65 15.85 -16.86
C LYS A 63 12.14 15.72 -16.64
N TYR A 64 11.68 16.33 -15.55
CA TYR A 64 10.28 16.61 -15.30
C TYR A 64 10.11 18.11 -15.11
N GLN A 65 9.21 18.73 -15.88
CA GLN A 65 9.01 20.19 -15.91
C GLN A 65 10.34 20.97 -16.01
N GLY A 66 11.21 20.56 -16.93
CA GLY A 66 12.51 21.20 -17.19
C GLY A 66 13.63 20.88 -16.17
N LYS A 67 13.33 20.23 -15.04
CA LYS A 67 14.31 19.89 -14.01
C LYS A 67 14.75 18.42 -14.13
N LYS A 68 16.06 18.16 -14.14
CA LYS A 68 16.59 16.78 -14.10
C LYS A 68 16.09 16.03 -12.85
N TYR A 69 15.86 14.71 -12.97
CA TYR A 69 15.49 13.87 -11.83
C TYR A 69 16.50 13.99 -10.68
N SER A 70 17.80 14.03 -10.97
CA SER A 70 18.86 14.23 -9.97
C SER A 70 18.69 15.52 -9.14
N LYS A 71 18.25 16.62 -9.77
CA LYS A 71 17.97 17.88 -9.07
C LYS A 71 16.71 17.79 -8.18
N ILE A 72 15.70 17.06 -8.64
CA ILE A 72 14.46 16.82 -7.86
C ILE A 72 14.79 15.95 -6.64
N PHE A 73 15.46 14.82 -6.86
CA PHE A 73 15.79 13.85 -5.81
C PHE A 73 16.89 14.31 -4.83
N ASN A 74 17.60 15.40 -5.12
CA ASN A 74 18.44 16.07 -4.12
C ASN A 74 17.62 16.76 -3.02
N ASN A 75 16.40 17.19 -3.32
CA ASN A 75 15.53 17.93 -2.40
C ASN A 75 14.40 17.11 -1.81
N VAL A 76 14.02 16.04 -2.48
CA VAL A 76 12.93 15.14 -2.09
C VAL A 76 13.42 13.71 -2.15
N LYS A 77 13.23 12.94 -1.09
CA LYS A 77 13.40 11.48 -1.16
C LYS A 77 12.04 10.80 -1.28
N MET A 78 11.99 9.76 -2.08
CA MET A 78 10.84 8.87 -2.14
C MET A 78 11.17 7.59 -1.36
N VAL A 79 10.24 7.17 -0.52
CA VAL A 79 10.28 5.87 0.15
C VAL A 79 9.10 5.07 -0.37
N ILE A 80 9.37 3.93 -0.97
CA ILE A 80 8.37 3.14 -1.69
C ILE A 80 8.30 1.74 -1.11
N MET A 81 7.13 1.30 -0.65
CA MET A 81 6.84 -0.08 -0.29
C MET A 81 6.06 -0.75 -1.43
N PRO A 82 6.74 -1.42 -2.38
CA PRO A 82 6.14 -1.82 -3.65
C PRO A 82 5.16 -2.99 -3.53
N MET A 83 5.18 -3.72 -2.42
CA MET A 83 4.27 -4.82 -2.15
C MET A 83 4.12 -5.01 -0.64
N VAL A 84 3.06 -4.44 -0.08
CA VAL A 84 2.79 -4.53 1.37
C VAL A 84 2.38 -5.95 1.76
N ASN A 85 1.59 -6.63 0.93
CA ASN A 85 0.98 -7.94 1.22
C ASN A 85 1.47 -9.05 0.29
N PRO A 86 2.74 -9.47 0.37
CA PRO A 86 3.30 -10.48 -0.56
C PRO A 86 2.67 -11.86 -0.42
N ASP A 87 2.21 -12.23 0.77
CA ASP A 87 1.50 -13.49 0.98
C ASP A 87 0.13 -13.47 0.31
N GLY A 88 -0.63 -12.39 0.51
CA GLY A 88 -1.92 -12.19 -0.13
C GLY A 88 -1.82 -12.18 -1.66
N VAL A 89 -0.85 -11.43 -2.20
CA VAL A 89 -0.57 -11.40 -3.65
C VAL A 89 -0.28 -12.82 -4.18
N THR A 90 0.55 -13.60 -3.47
CA THR A 90 0.81 -15.00 -3.82
C THR A 90 -0.48 -15.83 -3.82
N ILE A 91 -1.36 -15.63 -2.84
CA ILE A 91 -2.66 -16.32 -2.75
C ILE A 91 -3.55 -15.93 -3.93
N SER A 92 -3.65 -14.64 -4.24
CA SER A 92 -4.50 -14.16 -5.32
C SER A 92 -4.04 -14.66 -6.69
N GLN A 93 -2.74 -14.68 -6.95
CA GLN A 93 -2.19 -15.10 -8.25
C GLN A 93 -2.15 -16.62 -8.43
N TYR A 94 -1.76 -17.36 -7.39
CA TYR A 94 -1.39 -18.77 -7.53
C TYR A 94 -2.21 -19.71 -6.63
N GLY A 95 -3.09 -19.16 -5.79
CA GLY A 95 -3.81 -19.89 -4.78
C GLY A 95 -2.96 -20.30 -3.56
N PRO A 96 -3.58 -20.88 -2.54
CA PRO A 96 -2.92 -21.25 -1.28
C PRO A 96 -1.77 -22.24 -1.43
N LYS A 97 -1.75 -23.05 -2.49
CA LYS A 97 -0.69 -24.06 -2.74
C LYS A 97 0.73 -23.49 -2.74
N LYS A 98 0.89 -22.19 -2.99
CA LYS A 98 2.19 -21.49 -2.96
C LYS A 98 2.53 -20.89 -1.59
N ILE A 99 1.68 -21.02 -0.60
CA ILE A 99 1.98 -20.67 0.79
C ILE A 99 2.78 -21.83 1.41
N ARG A 100 3.97 -21.50 1.93
CA ARG A 100 4.93 -22.49 2.46
C ARG A 100 4.49 -23.08 3.79
N ASN A 101 3.94 -22.25 4.68
CA ASN A 101 3.45 -22.68 5.98
C ASN A 101 2.19 -23.53 5.82
N ALA A 102 2.27 -24.80 6.20
CA ALA A 102 1.18 -25.79 6.03
C ALA A 102 -0.09 -25.42 6.81
N THR A 103 0.07 -24.86 8.02
CA THR A 103 -1.07 -24.45 8.85
C THR A 103 -1.82 -23.26 8.22
N LEU A 104 -1.11 -22.24 7.77
CA LEU A 104 -1.71 -21.12 7.04
C LEU A 104 -2.42 -21.62 5.79
N ARG A 105 -1.76 -22.47 5.00
CA ARG A 105 -2.33 -23.05 3.77
C ARG A 105 -3.63 -23.80 4.03
N LYS A 106 -3.68 -24.68 5.06
CA LYS A 106 -4.90 -25.40 5.44
C LYS A 106 -6.02 -24.47 5.87
N ASN A 107 -5.68 -23.41 6.64
CA ASN A 107 -6.66 -22.46 7.11
C ASN A 107 -7.24 -21.59 5.99
N LEU A 108 -6.46 -21.25 4.98
CA LEU A 108 -6.94 -20.48 3.82
C LEU A 108 -8.10 -21.16 3.10
N TYR A 109 -8.04 -22.47 2.89
CA TYR A 109 -9.15 -23.23 2.30
C TYR A 109 -10.42 -23.20 3.17
N LYS A 110 -10.24 -23.27 4.51
CA LYS A 110 -11.37 -23.16 5.45
C LYS A 110 -11.99 -21.76 5.45
N ILE A 111 -11.15 -20.72 5.36
CA ILE A 111 -11.61 -19.33 5.33
C ILE A 111 -12.33 -19.01 4.02
N ALA A 112 -11.81 -19.50 2.90
CA ALA A 112 -12.38 -19.23 1.58
C ALA A 112 -13.78 -19.82 1.39
N LYS A 113 -14.08 -20.99 1.97
CA LYS A 113 -15.39 -21.64 1.85
C LYS A 113 -15.91 -21.70 0.40
N GLY A 114 -15.04 -21.98 -0.56
CA GLY A 114 -15.35 -21.99 -2.00
C GLY A 114 -15.24 -20.62 -2.70
N PHE A 115 -14.98 -19.54 -1.98
CA PHE A 115 -14.74 -18.23 -2.59
C PHE A 115 -13.44 -18.24 -3.43
N SER A 116 -13.48 -17.55 -4.57
CA SER A 116 -12.33 -17.49 -5.49
C SER A 116 -11.14 -16.76 -4.88
N PHE A 117 -9.98 -17.40 -4.88
CA PHE A 117 -8.74 -16.75 -4.44
C PHE A 117 -8.30 -15.59 -5.34
N LYS A 118 -8.75 -15.51 -6.58
CA LYS A 118 -8.50 -14.36 -7.47
C LYS A 118 -9.06 -13.06 -6.89
N GLU A 119 -10.13 -13.15 -6.11
CA GLU A 119 -10.79 -12.02 -5.45
C GLU A 119 -10.28 -11.75 -4.02
N TRP A 120 -9.23 -12.44 -3.60
CA TRP A 120 -8.68 -12.33 -2.26
C TRP A 120 -8.09 -10.93 -2.01
N LYS A 121 -8.51 -10.25 -0.94
CA LYS A 121 -7.96 -8.95 -0.51
C LYS A 121 -7.07 -9.06 0.74
N ALA A 122 -7.38 -10.01 1.62
CA ALA A 122 -6.74 -10.19 2.91
C ALA A 122 -5.28 -10.70 2.81
N ASN A 123 -4.59 -10.75 3.95
CA ASN A 123 -3.31 -11.46 4.08
C ASN A 123 -3.50 -12.99 4.24
N ALA A 124 -2.42 -13.71 4.54
CA ALA A 124 -2.45 -15.18 4.68
C ALA A 124 -3.23 -15.69 5.90
N ARG A 125 -3.63 -14.80 6.83
CA ARG A 125 -4.47 -15.12 7.99
C ARG A 125 -5.94 -14.78 7.78
N GLY A 126 -6.29 -14.21 6.62
CA GLY A 126 -7.64 -13.73 6.33
C GLY A 126 -7.96 -12.40 7.04
N VAL A 127 -6.94 -11.61 7.34
CA VAL A 127 -7.07 -10.26 7.91
C VAL A 127 -6.92 -9.24 6.78
N ASP A 128 -7.85 -8.30 6.70
CA ASP A 128 -7.76 -7.14 5.81
C ASP A 128 -6.81 -6.11 6.45
N ILE A 129 -5.61 -6.00 5.89
CA ILE A 129 -4.57 -5.12 6.42
C ILE A 129 -5.07 -3.67 6.51
N ASN A 130 -5.82 -3.22 5.50
CA ASN A 130 -6.41 -1.88 5.48
C ASN A 130 -7.67 -1.75 6.36
N ARG A 131 -7.81 -2.61 7.36
CA ARG A 131 -8.80 -2.58 8.45
C ARG A 131 -8.16 -2.91 9.80
N ASN A 132 -6.84 -3.07 9.84
CA ASN A 132 -6.13 -3.55 11.02
C ASN A 132 -5.46 -2.44 11.85
N TYR A 133 -5.71 -1.17 11.54
CA TYR A 133 -5.19 -0.03 12.33
C TYR A 133 -6.05 0.25 13.55
N ALA A 134 -5.46 0.92 14.56
CA ALA A 134 -6.12 1.20 15.84
C ALA A 134 -7.22 2.27 15.70
N GLU A 135 -7.04 3.17 14.78
CA GLU A 135 -7.97 4.23 14.44
C GLU A 135 -9.24 3.62 13.82
N GLY A 136 -10.40 4.00 14.33
CA GLY A 136 -11.68 3.48 13.85
C GLY A 136 -12.35 2.47 14.77
N ILE A 137 -13.00 3.00 15.80
CA ILE A 137 -13.74 2.23 16.79
C ILE A 137 -14.99 1.56 16.20
N ASN A 138 -15.58 2.13 15.13
CA ASN A 138 -16.77 1.62 14.45
C ASN A 138 -16.43 0.53 13.41
N ARG A 139 -15.79 -0.52 13.83
CA ARG A 139 -15.32 -1.62 12.95
C ARG A 139 -16.48 -2.47 12.45
N LYS A 140 -17.23 -1.93 11.49
CA LYS A 140 -18.16 -2.73 10.70
C LYS A 140 -17.34 -3.58 9.72
N GLY A 141 -17.27 -4.89 9.96
CA GLY A 141 -16.50 -5.80 9.12
C GLY A 141 -16.87 -7.26 9.37
N ALA A 142 -16.12 -8.16 8.77
CA ALA A 142 -16.28 -9.58 9.02
C ALA A 142 -15.93 -9.91 10.48
N LYS A 143 -16.74 -10.75 11.12
CA LYS A 143 -16.57 -11.15 12.53
C LYS A 143 -15.48 -12.22 12.73
N ALA A 144 -14.99 -12.81 11.65
CA ALA A 144 -14.00 -13.87 11.64
C ALA A 144 -13.08 -13.73 10.42
N PRO A 145 -11.95 -14.44 10.36
CA PRO A 145 -11.06 -14.45 9.20
C PRO A 145 -11.83 -14.65 7.89
N ALA A 146 -11.57 -13.75 6.92
CA ALA A 146 -12.31 -13.69 5.66
C ALA A 146 -11.41 -13.25 4.52
N HIS A 147 -11.91 -13.34 3.30
CA HIS A 147 -11.20 -12.85 2.12
C HIS A 147 -11.05 -11.32 2.08
N LYS A 148 -11.87 -10.56 2.84
CA LYS A 148 -11.84 -9.10 3.01
C LYS A 148 -12.55 -8.66 4.29
N ASN A 149 -12.31 -7.43 4.70
CA ASN A 149 -13.02 -6.70 5.76
C ASN A 149 -12.91 -7.31 7.19
N TYR A 150 -12.08 -8.32 7.43
CA TYR A 150 -11.81 -8.77 8.78
C TYR A 150 -10.67 -7.95 9.39
N THR A 151 -10.93 -7.33 10.54
CA THR A 151 -10.02 -6.38 11.19
C THR A 151 -8.86 -7.03 11.96
N GLY A 152 -8.86 -8.36 12.08
CA GLY A 152 -7.96 -9.08 12.98
C GLY A 152 -8.53 -9.20 14.40
N LYS A 153 -7.83 -9.94 15.26
CA LYS A 153 -8.24 -10.12 16.67
C LYS A 153 -8.06 -8.83 17.48
N THR A 154 -6.97 -8.12 17.21
CA THR A 154 -6.63 -6.85 17.84
C THR A 154 -6.10 -5.87 16.79
N PRO A 155 -6.16 -4.55 17.07
CA PRO A 155 -5.47 -3.57 16.23
C PRO A 155 -3.99 -3.90 16.08
N VAL A 156 -3.45 -3.61 14.90
CA VAL A 156 -2.01 -3.75 14.61
C VAL A 156 -1.49 -5.16 14.91
N SER A 157 -2.37 -6.18 14.72
CA SER A 157 -1.98 -7.58 14.95
C SER A 157 -1.06 -8.11 13.83
N GLU A 158 -1.21 -7.60 12.62
CA GLU A 158 -0.58 -8.16 11.44
C GLU A 158 0.85 -7.62 11.22
N PRO A 159 1.79 -8.47 10.79
CA PRO A 159 3.17 -8.05 10.55
C PRO A 159 3.28 -7.01 9.44
N GLU A 160 2.40 -7.05 8.45
CA GLU A 160 2.34 -6.08 7.36
C GLU A 160 1.94 -4.69 7.88
N THR A 161 0.92 -4.59 8.74
CA THR A 161 0.51 -3.34 9.40
C THR A 161 1.63 -2.77 10.26
N LYS A 162 2.31 -3.62 11.04
CA LYS A 162 3.47 -3.20 11.85
C LYS A 162 4.61 -2.67 11.00
N ALA A 163 4.87 -3.31 9.87
CA ALA A 163 5.91 -2.89 8.94
C ALA A 163 5.62 -1.51 8.33
N GLN A 164 4.37 -1.26 7.89
CA GLN A 164 3.95 0.05 7.38
C GLN A 164 4.15 1.14 8.43
N ILE A 165 3.64 0.93 9.64
CA ILE A 165 3.81 1.87 10.77
C ILE A 165 5.29 2.13 11.05
N SER A 166 6.10 1.08 11.17
CA SER A 166 7.54 1.21 11.43
C SER A 166 8.28 2.03 10.37
N VAL A 167 7.93 1.85 9.08
CA VAL A 167 8.53 2.66 8.00
C VAL A 167 8.08 4.10 8.12
N VAL A 168 6.79 4.38 8.31
CA VAL A 168 6.26 5.75 8.44
C VAL A 168 6.90 6.49 9.62
N GLU A 169 6.97 5.85 10.78
CA GLU A 169 7.59 6.44 11.98
C GLU A 169 9.09 6.73 11.78
N LYS A 170 9.79 5.82 11.07
CA LYS A 170 11.22 5.99 10.76
C LYS A 170 11.48 7.12 9.76
N VAL A 171 10.67 7.23 8.70
CA VAL A 171 10.96 8.16 7.60
C VAL A 171 10.22 9.49 7.72
N LYS A 172 9.19 9.57 8.55
CA LYS A 172 8.39 10.76 8.86
C LYS A 172 7.97 11.50 7.58
N PRO A 173 7.12 10.88 6.73
CA PRO A 173 6.80 11.43 5.42
C PRO A 173 5.99 12.73 5.54
N ASN A 174 6.23 13.66 4.61
CA ASN A 174 5.40 14.85 4.45
C ASN A 174 4.11 14.55 3.68
N VAL A 175 4.17 13.54 2.79
CA VAL A 175 3.06 13.12 1.93
C VAL A 175 3.08 11.61 1.80
N VAL A 176 1.91 10.99 1.84
CA VAL A 176 1.70 9.56 1.59
C VAL A 176 0.73 9.39 0.43
N ILE A 177 1.07 8.50 -0.51
CA ILE A 177 0.19 8.09 -1.60
C ILE A 177 0.02 6.57 -1.54
N CYS A 178 -1.22 6.12 -1.38
CA CYS A 178 -1.58 4.72 -1.35
C CYS A 178 -2.24 4.33 -2.68
N TYR A 179 -1.68 3.35 -3.39
CA TYR A 179 -2.26 2.85 -4.63
C TYR A 179 -3.09 1.60 -4.36
N HIS A 180 -4.37 1.70 -4.69
CA HIS A 180 -5.37 0.64 -4.63
C HIS A 180 -6.01 0.38 -6.00
N GLN A 181 -6.92 -0.60 -6.07
CA GLN A 181 -7.79 -0.90 -7.21
C GLN A 181 -9.18 -1.34 -6.71
N ALA A 182 -10.25 -0.90 -7.32
CA ALA A 182 -10.37 -0.11 -8.53
C ALA A 182 -11.51 0.89 -8.35
N GLY A 183 -11.66 1.84 -9.28
CA GLY A 183 -12.79 2.78 -9.22
C GLY A 183 -12.51 4.15 -9.83
N GLU A 184 -11.26 4.44 -10.29
CA GLU A 184 -10.86 5.76 -10.76
C GLU A 184 -11.26 6.87 -9.79
N ALA A 185 -11.00 6.64 -8.51
CA ALA A 185 -11.38 7.49 -7.41
C ALA A 185 -10.19 7.85 -6.51
N MET A 186 -10.31 8.99 -5.84
CA MET A 186 -9.34 9.47 -4.85
C MET A 186 -10.03 9.63 -3.50
N TYR A 187 -9.58 8.87 -2.51
CA TYR A 187 -10.04 8.99 -1.12
C TYR A 187 -9.10 9.89 -0.34
N HIS A 188 -9.65 10.91 0.30
CA HIS A 188 -8.91 11.83 1.15
C HIS A 188 -9.85 12.50 2.16
N LEU A 189 -9.29 12.98 3.28
CA LEU A 189 -10.09 13.56 4.36
C LEU A 189 -10.74 14.89 3.94
N ASN A 190 -9.96 15.79 3.34
CA ASN A 190 -10.38 17.10 2.91
C ASN A 190 -9.72 17.49 1.60
N HIS A 191 -10.32 18.42 0.84
CA HIS A 191 -9.65 19.01 -0.32
C HIS A 191 -8.36 19.71 0.10
N THR A 192 -7.27 19.33 -0.54
CA THR A 192 -5.94 19.85 -0.27
C THR A 192 -5.24 20.21 -1.57
N LYS A 193 -4.12 20.91 -1.48
CA LYS A 193 -3.26 21.15 -2.65
C LYS A 193 -2.82 19.83 -3.30
N LEU A 194 -2.60 18.78 -2.50
CA LEU A 194 -2.24 17.45 -3.01
C LEU A 194 -3.40 16.85 -3.81
N SER A 195 -4.60 16.78 -3.24
CA SER A 195 -5.75 16.19 -3.92
C SER A 195 -6.13 16.94 -5.19
N ASN A 196 -6.06 18.27 -5.19
CA ASN A 196 -6.31 19.09 -6.38
C ASN A 196 -5.27 18.86 -7.48
N MET A 197 -3.98 18.72 -7.10
CA MET A 197 -2.91 18.39 -8.03
C MET A 197 -3.11 16.98 -8.64
N LEU A 198 -3.43 16.00 -7.81
CA LEU A 198 -3.71 14.63 -8.27
C LEU A 198 -4.93 14.60 -9.20
N TYR A 199 -5.98 15.34 -8.87
CA TYR A 199 -7.15 15.49 -9.74
C TYR A 199 -6.80 16.04 -11.12
N SER A 200 -6.01 17.11 -11.17
CA SER A 200 -5.58 17.70 -12.45
C SER A 200 -4.78 16.74 -13.35
N MET A 201 -4.16 15.73 -12.75
CA MET A 201 -3.36 14.72 -13.46
C MET A 201 -4.14 13.46 -13.83
N THR A 202 -5.11 13.06 -13.02
CA THR A 202 -5.81 11.77 -13.15
C THR A 202 -7.26 11.91 -13.58
N HIS A 203 -7.90 13.03 -13.26
CA HIS A 203 -9.34 13.27 -13.37
C HIS A 203 -10.19 12.25 -12.59
N TYR A 204 -9.61 11.61 -11.59
CA TYR A 204 -10.31 10.65 -10.72
C TYR A 204 -11.31 11.34 -9.82
N THR A 205 -12.45 10.68 -9.59
CA THR A 205 -13.50 11.22 -8.73
C THR A 205 -13.01 11.44 -7.30
N HIS A 206 -13.27 12.63 -6.74
CA HIS A 206 -13.01 12.89 -5.33
C HIS A 206 -14.03 12.17 -4.44
N VAL A 207 -13.53 11.42 -3.45
CA VAL A 207 -14.33 10.81 -2.39
C VAL A 207 -13.82 11.31 -1.05
N LEU A 208 -14.61 12.15 -0.39
CA LEU A 208 -14.25 12.63 0.94
C LEU A 208 -14.57 11.54 1.96
N SER A 209 -13.56 11.08 2.69
CA SER A 209 -13.70 10.00 3.68
C SER A 209 -14.50 10.41 4.92
N GLY A 210 -14.66 11.72 5.14
CA GLY A 210 -15.36 12.24 6.31
C GLY A 210 -14.64 11.89 7.62
N LYS A 211 -15.38 11.99 8.75
CA LYS A 211 -14.85 11.71 10.10
C LYS A 211 -15.01 10.26 10.54
N VAL A 212 -15.56 9.39 9.69
CA VAL A 212 -15.79 7.98 10.05
C VAL A 212 -14.53 7.19 9.78
N GLN A 213 -13.93 6.67 10.82
CA GLN A 213 -12.73 5.86 10.76
C GLN A 213 -13.08 4.37 10.70
N TYR A 214 -12.37 3.63 9.83
CA TYR A 214 -12.61 2.20 9.57
C TYR A 214 -11.42 1.32 9.90
N GLY A 215 -10.39 1.85 10.56
CA GLY A 215 -9.13 1.16 10.83
C GLY A 215 -8.26 1.02 9.58
N THR A 216 -8.33 1.99 8.69
CA THR A 216 -7.50 2.05 7.46
C THR A 216 -6.14 2.70 7.74
N PHE A 217 -5.23 2.54 6.78
CA PHE A 217 -3.95 3.26 6.85
C PHE A 217 -4.16 4.78 6.73
N SER A 218 -5.12 5.22 5.93
CA SER A 218 -5.47 6.65 5.86
C SER A 218 -5.93 7.19 7.21
N ASP A 219 -6.77 6.45 7.95
CA ASP A 219 -7.20 6.87 9.29
C ASP A 219 -5.99 7.04 10.24
N TYR A 220 -5.03 6.10 10.19
CA TYR A 220 -3.77 6.18 10.94
C TYR A 220 -2.95 7.43 10.59
N LEU A 221 -2.91 7.81 9.31
CA LEU A 221 -2.16 8.97 8.82
C LEU A 221 -2.88 10.28 9.17
N ASP A 222 -4.20 10.31 9.02
CA ASP A 222 -5.05 11.47 9.32
C ASP A 222 -4.97 11.84 10.80
N ASP A 223 -5.00 10.85 11.70
CA ASP A 223 -4.88 11.03 13.15
C ASP A 223 -3.52 11.64 13.56
N ARG A 224 -2.52 11.47 12.71
CA ARG A 224 -1.15 12.03 12.86
C ARG A 224 -0.91 13.30 12.04
N ASN A 225 -1.96 13.84 11.41
CA ASN A 225 -1.89 15.01 10.53
C ASN A 225 -0.88 14.83 9.39
N ILE A 226 -0.71 13.61 8.87
CA ILE A 226 0.13 13.32 7.72
C ILE A 226 -0.73 13.43 6.46
N LEU A 227 -0.36 14.35 5.57
CA LEU A 227 -1.07 14.55 4.31
C LEU A 227 -1.04 13.28 3.46
N ASN A 228 -2.21 12.77 3.11
CA ASN A 228 -2.31 11.52 2.36
C ASN A 228 -3.45 11.53 1.33
N CYS A 229 -3.35 10.61 0.38
CA CYS A 229 -4.40 10.33 -0.58
C CYS A 229 -4.32 8.86 -1.01
N THR A 230 -5.46 8.19 -1.01
CA THR A 230 -5.61 6.86 -1.61
C THR A 230 -6.14 6.98 -3.03
N LEU A 231 -5.44 6.39 -3.98
CA LEU A 231 -5.81 6.35 -5.40
C LEU A 231 -6.32 4.95 -5.74
N GLU A 232 -7.60 4.83 -6.09
CA GLU A 232 -8.20 3.61 -6.65
C GLU A 232 -8.02 3.63 -8.17
N THR A 233 -6.98 2.96 -8.66
CA THR A 233 -6.57 3.01 -10.07
C THR A 233 -7.37 2.06 -10.96
N GLY A 234 -7.77 2.53 -12.14
CA GLY A 234 -8.53 1.75 -13.14
C GLY A 234 -9.94 1.38 -12.70
N LEU A 235 -10.75 0.93 -13.62
CA LEU A 235 -12.17 0.61 -13.37
C LEU A 235 -12.40 -0.76 -12.74
N VAL A 236 -11.49 -1.70 -12.99
CA VAL A 236 -11.55 -3.07 -12.45
C VAL A 236 -10.16 -3.52 -12.02
N PRO A 237 -10.06 -4.43 -11.03
CA PRO A 237 -8.79 -5.06 -10.71
C PRO A 237 -8.28 -5.84 -11.93
N ALA A 238 -7.25 -5.31 -12.58
CA ALA A 238 -6.73 -5.92 -13.80
C ALA A 238 -5.78 -7.07 -13.47
N PRO A 239 -5.99 -8.28 -14.06
CA PRO A 239 -4.99 -9.32 -14.00
C PRO A 239 -3.76 -8.87 -14.80
N VAL A 240 -2.58 -9.07 -14.24
CA VAL A 240 -1.33 -8.93 -14.99
C VAL A 240 -1.19 -10.20 -15.83
N LYS A 241 -1.33 -10.07 -17.15
CA LYS A 241 -0.98 -11.12 -18.11
C LYS A 241 0.52 -11.14 -18.34
#